data_e2803968477f3314e8907eb8f0d59348
#
_entry.id   e2803968477f3314e8907eb8f0d59348
#
_cell.length_a   1.000
_cell.length_b   1.000
_cell.length_c   1.000
_cell.angle_alpha   90.00
_cell.angle_beta   90.00
_cell.angle_gamma   90.00
#
_symmetry.space_group_name_H-M   'P 1'
#
loop_
_entity.id
_entity.type
_entity.pdbx_description
1 polymer ?
#
loop_
_entity_poly.entity_id
_entity_poly.type
_entity_poly.pdbx_seq_one_letter_code
_entity_poly.pdbx_strand_id
1 'polypeptide(L)'
;MSARSKARKRALDAIFQADLNNKPIIDIEDDAEVEDKKYSDTLIKGIKENQVQIDSLISDSLTNWTIDRIPRVDKNILRVAVYELLFQKDVPVNVVISEAVKLAEDLSTDDSASFVNGTLANISKKI
;
A
#
# COMPACT_ATOMS: atom_id res chain seq x y z
N MET A 1 13.58 1.08 12.36
CA MET A 1 12.79 1.33 11.15
C MET A 1 13.45 2.38 10.28
N SER A 2 13.57 2.12 9.00
CA SER A 2 14.14 3.09 8.06
C SER A 2 13.19 4.26 7.83
N ALA A 3 13.71 5.35 7.26
CA ALA A 3 12.90 6.51 6.90
C ALA A 3 11.79 6.12 5.91
N ARG A 4 12.10 5.27 4.94
CA ARG A 4 11.10 4.79 3.98
C ARG A 4 10.05 3.89 4.60
N SER A 5 10.42 3.04 5.57
CA SER A 5 9.44 2.24 6.31
C SER A 5 8.45 3.12 7.07
N LYS A 6 8.94 4.17 7.71
CA LYS A 6 8.10 5.16 8.41
C LYS A 6 7.22 5.91 7.43
N ALA A 7 7.75 6.27 6.26
CA ALA A 7 6.99 6.96 5.23
C ALA A 7 5.84 6.10 4.70
N ARG A 8 6.09 4.80 4.50
CA ARG A 8 5.04 3.86 4.08
C ARG A 8 3.94 3.74 5.12
N LYS A 9 4.31 3.65 6.39
CA LYS A 9 3.34 3.57 7.49
C LYS A 9 2.47 4.82 7.57
N ARG A 10 3.08 5.99 7.43
CA ARG A 10 2.35 7.26 7.42
C ARG A 10 1.37 7.33 6.25
N ALA A 11 1.82 6.93 5.05
CA ALA A 11 0.96 6.91 3.87
C ALA A 11 -0.19 5.91 4.05
N LEU A 12 0.10 4.73 4.58
CA LEU A 12 -0.93 3.73 4.88
C LEU A 12 -1.98 4.28 5.82
N ASP A 13 -1.57 4.94 6.89
CA ASP A 13 -2.50 5.52 7.86
C ASP A 13 -3.42 6.56 7.19
N ALA A 14 -2.88 7.40 6.32
CA ALA A 14 -3.64 8.43 5.63
C ALA A 14 -4.70 7.84 4.69
N ILE A 15 -4.31 6.88 3.84
CA ILE A 15 -5.25 6.30 2.88
C ILE A 15 -6.25 5.37 3.58
N PHE A 16 -5.84 4.70 4.65
CA PHE A 16 -6.74 3.89 5.46
C PHE A 16 -7.83 4.74 6.09
N GLN A 17 -7.47 5.89 6.68
CA GLN A 17 -8.45 6.78 7.29
C GLN A 17 -9.44 7.33 6.25
N ALA A 18 -8.97 7.68 5.08
CA ALA A 18 -9.83 8.15 4.00
C ALA A 18 -10.83 7.06 3.59
N ASP A 19 -10.35 5.82 3.43
CA ASP A 19 -11.17 4.68 3.07
C ASP A 19 -12.19 4.36 4.16
N LEU A 20 -11.76 4.34 5.42
CA LEU A 20 -12.63 4.07 6.57
C LEU A 20 -13.77 5.08 6.67
N ASN A 21 -13.50 6.35 6.40
CA ASN A 21 -14.47 7.42 6.50
C ASN A 21 -15.20 7.70 5.18
N ASN A 22 -14.95 6.89 4.15
CA ASN A 22 -15.54 7.02 2.83
C ASN A 22 -15.34 8.44 2.26
N LYS A 23 -14.12 8.94 2.37
CA LYS A 23 -13.72 10.28 1.92
C LYS A 23 -12.57 10.20 0.92
N PRO A 24 -12.40 11.23 0.08
CA PRO A 24 -11.22 11.28 -0.81
C PRO A 24 -9.92 11.30 -0.02
N ILE A 25 -8.88 10.74 -0.64
CA ILE A 25 -7.53 10.86 -0.10
C ILE A 25 -7.10 12.32 -0.24
N ILE A 26 -6.60 12.89 0.85
CA ILE A 26 -6.10 14.27 0.87
C ILE A 26 -4.66 14.28 1.38
N ASP A 27 -3.94 15.34 1.03
CA ASP A 27 -2.62 15.58 1.58
C ASP A 27 -2.74 15.84 3.09
N ILE A 28 -1.75 15.37 3.84
CA ILE A 28 -1.71 15.60 5.28
C ILE A 28 -0.55 16.52 5.64
N GLU A 29 -0.79 17.38 6.60
CA GLU A 29 0.23 18.26 7.17
C GLU A 29 0.51 17.80 8.59
N ASP A 30 1.78 17.57 8.91
CA ASP A 30 2.21 17.17 10.23
C ASP A 30 3.70 17.51 10.42
N ASP A 31 4.24 17.11 11.58
CA ASP A 31 5.63 17.36 11.96
C ASP A 31 6.59 16.24 11.57
N ALA A 32 6.23 15.41 10.59
CA ALA A 32 7.09 14.33 10.14
C ALA A 32 8.44 14.89 9.63
N GLU A 33 9.50 14.11 9.79
CA GLU A 33 10.81 14.46 9.25
C GLU A 33 10.71 14.69 7.75
N VAL A 34 11.51 15.62 7.22
CA VAL A 34 11.44 16.03 5.82
C VAL A 34 11.55 14.83 4.86
N GLU A 35 12.47 13.91 5.15
CA GLU A 35 12.66 12.73 4.30
C GLU A 35 11.45 11.80 4.34
N ASP A 36 10.95 11.49 5.52
CA ASP A 36 9.75 10.66 5.69
C ASP A 36 8.56 11.33 5.02
N LYS A 37 8.39 12.62 5.24
CA LYS A 37 7.29 13.39 4.69
C LYS A 37 7.33 13.41 3.17
N LYS A 38 8.48 13.65 2.58
CA LYS A 38 8.61 13.75 1.13
C LYS A 38 8.21 12.46 0.44
N TYR A 39 8.73 11.32 0.88
CA TYR A 39 8.39 10.02 0.27
C TYR A 39 6.94 9.64 0.55
N SER A 40 6.50 9.88 1.77
CA SER A 40 5.12 9.62 2.16
C SER A 40 4.13 10.43 1.32
N ASP A 41 4.40 11.73 1.12
CA ASP A 41 3.56 12.58 0.29
C ASP A 41 3.54 12.11 -1.17
N THR A 42 4.68 11.63 -1.68
CA THR A 42 4.76 11.02 -3.01
C THR A 42 3.83 9.81 -3.11
N LEU A 43 3.84 8.94 -2.10
CA LEU A 43 2.96 7.77 -2.07
C LEU A 43 1.49 8.18 -2.02
N ILE A 44 1.13 9.09 -1.12
CA ILE A 44 -0.26 9.53 -0.94
C ILE A 44 -0.79 10.14 -2.23
N LYS A 45 -0.04 11.06 -2.82
CA LYS A 45 -0.44 11.74 -4.05
C LYS A 45 -0.55 10.76 -5.21
N GLY A 46 0.44 9.88 -5.35
CA GLY A 46 0.47 8.91 -6.44
C GLY A 46 -0.66 7.90 -6.34
N ILE A 47 -0.98 7.41 -5.15
CA ILE A 47 -2.09 6.49 -4.95
C ILE A 47 -3.40 7.19 -5.28
N LYS A 48 -3.58 8.42 -4.81
CA LYS A 48 -4.76 9.23 -5.10
C LYS A 48 -4.98 9.37 -6.61
N GLU A 49 -3.93 9.71 -7.34
CA GLU A 49 -4.01 9.95 -8.78
C GLU A 49 -4.19 8.67 -9.60
N ASN A 50 -3.78 7.52 -9.08
CA ASN A 50 -3.76 6.25 -9.80
C ASN A 50 -4.63 5.18 -9.14
N GLN A 51 -5.57 5.56 -8.30
CA GLN A 51 -6.35 4.62 -7.50
C GLN A 51 -7.13 3.62 -8.37
N VAL A 52 -7.73 4.06 -9.46
CA VAL A 52 -8.50 3.19 -10.35
C VAL A 52 -7.60 2.10 -10.93
N GLN A 53 -6.43 2.46 -11.45
CA GLN A 53 -5.47 1.52 -12.01
C GLN A 53 -4.96 0.54 -10.95
N ILE A 54 -4.62 1.06 -9.78
CA ILE A 54 -4.12 0.25 -8.67
C ILE A 54 -5.16 -0.77 -8.23
N ASP A 55 -6.38 -0.32 -7.98
CA ASP A 55 -7.47 -1.20 -7.52
C ASP A 55 -7.84 -2.23 -8.57
N SER A 56 -7.74 -1.88 -9.84
CA SER A 56 -7.99 -2.81 -10.94
C SER A 56 -6.97 -3.96 -10.93
N LEU A 57 -5.68 -3.65 -10.75
CA LEU A 57 -4.64 -4.68 -10.64
C LEU A 57 -4.84 -5.58 -9.43
N ILE A 58 -5.23 -5.00 -8.30
CA ILE A 58 -5.52 -5.78 -7.10
C ILE A 58 -6.70 -6.72 -7.38
N SER A 59 -7.79 -6.20 -7.92
CA SER A 59 -9.00 -6.99 -8.21
C SER A 59 -8.72 -8.14 -9.18
N ASP A 60 -7.93 -7.88 -10.21
CA ASP A 60 -7.58 -8.90 -11.21
C ASP A 60 -6.72 -10.03 -10.62
N SER A 61 -6.09 -9.80 -9.50
CA SER A 61 -5.21 -10.76 -8.83
C SER A 61 -5.91 -11.57 -7.74
N LEU A 62 -7.15 -11.22 -7.42
CA LEU A 62 -7.94 -11.94 -6.42
C LEU A 62 -8.71 -13.07 -7.10
N THR A 63 -8.63 -14.29 -6.55
CA THR A 63 -9.28 -15.45 -7.15
C THR A 63 -10.67 -15.75 -6.54
N ASN A 64 -10.78 -15.63 -5.22
CA ASN A 64 -12.01 -16.00 -4.51
C ASN A 64 -12.68 -14.84 -3.78
N TRP A 65 -12.14 -13.63 -3.93
CA TRP A 65 -12.60 -12.47 -3.18
C TRP A 65 -12.72 -11.27 -4.10
N THR A 66 -13.62 -10.36 -3.77
CA THR A 66 -13.64 -9.03 -4.37
C THR A 66 -12.85 -8.07 -3.48
N ILE A 67 -12.38 -6.98 -4.06
CA ILE A 67 -11.61 -5.98 -3.32
C ILE A 67 -12.38 -5.42 -2.11
N ASP A 68 -13.71 -5.39 -2.21
CA ASP A 68 -14.55 -4.87 -1.12
C ASP A 68 -14.69 -5.86 0.04
N ARG A 69 -14.31 -7.12 -0.17
CA ARG A 69 -14.46 -8.17 0.85
C ARG A 69 -13.18 -8.49 1.59
N ILE A 70 -12.04 -8.02 1.12
CA ILE A 70 -10.79 -8.22 1.85
C ILE A 70 -10.70 -7.21 3.00
N PRO A 71 -9.98 -7.54 4.09
CA PRO A 71 -9.83 -6.59 5.20
C PRO A 71 -9.32 -5.24 4.70
N ARG A 72 -9.87 -4.17 5.25
CA ARG A 72 -9.53 -2.81 4.82
C ARG A 72 -8.04 -2.49 5.00
N VAL A 73 -7.44 -3.00 6.06
CA VAL A 73 -6.01 -2.81 6.30
C VAL A 73 -5.21 -3.50 5.18
N ASP A 74 -5.58 -4.72 4.81
CA ASP A 74 -4.90 -5.47 3.75
C ASP A 74 -5.04 -4.76 2.40
N LYS A 75 -6.24 -4.28 2.09
CA LYS A 75 -6.51 -3.54 0.86
C LYS A 75 -5.58 -2.32 0.74
N ASN A 76 -5.46 -1.55 1.80
CA ASN A 76 -4.65 -0.34 1.76
C ASN A 76 -3.15 -0.63 1.77
N ILE A 77 -2.71 -1.69 2.43
CA ILE A 77 -1.33 -2.17 2.30
C ILE A 77 -1.01 -2.52 0.84
N LEU A 78 -1.93 -3.25 0.19
CA LEU A 78 -1.77 -3.59 -1.22
C LEU A 78 -1.70 -2.35 -2.10
N ARG A 79 -2.50 -1.32 -1.82
CA ARG A 79 -2.46 -0.07 -2.58
C ARG A 79 -1.10 0.60 -2.51
N VAL A 80 -0.50 0.69 -1.32
CA VAL A 80 0.84 1.27 -1.15
C VAL A 80 1.87 0.48 -1.96
N ALA A 81 1.87 -0.84 -1.81
CA ALA A 81 2.84 -1.71 -2.48
C ALA A 81 2.67 -1.70 -3.99
N VAL A 82 1.44 -1.76 -4.50
CA VAL A 82 1.19 -1.74 -5.95
C VAL A 82 1.64 -0.41 -6.54
N TYR A 83 1.40 0.69 -5.85
CA TYR A 83 1.92 1.98 -6.30
C TYR A 83 3.44 1.94 -6.46
N GLU A 84 4.15 1.41 -5.46
CA GLU A 84 5.60 1.31 -5.54
C GLU A 84 6.05 0.40 -6.69
N LEU A 85 5.39 -0.73 -6.89
CA LEU A 85 5.72 -1.64 -7.99
C LEU A 85 5.56 -0.97 -9.36
N LEU A 86 4.53 -0.14 -9.51
CA LEU A 86 4.24 0.53 -10.78
C LEU A 86 5.12 1.76 -11.02
N PHE A 87 5.33 2.59 -10.00
CA PHE A 87 5.85 3.94 -10.19
C PHE A 87 7.16 4.24 -9.47
N GLN A 88 7.61 3.38 -8.58
CA GLN A 88 8.88 3.55 -7.86
C GLN A 88 9.84 2.42 -8.25
N LYS A 89 10.22 2.40 -9.52
CA LYS A 89 11.01 1.29 -10.10
C LYS A 89 12.41 1.17 -9.52
N ASP A 90 12.92 2.18 -8.85
CA ASP A 90 14.19 2.15 -8.13
C ASP A 90 14.12 1.30 -6.86
N VAL A 91 12.91 1.01 -6.35
CA VAL A 91 12.74 0.14 -5.19
C VAL A 91 12.64 -1.30 -5.69
N PRO A 92 13.53 -2.20 -5.25
CA PRO A 92 13.47 -3.60 -5.69
C PRO A 92 12.15 -4.27 -5.30
N VAL A 93 11.64 -5.14 -6.17
CA VAL A 93 10.36 -5.85 -5.96
C VAL A 93 10.36 -6.59 -4.62
N ASN A 94 11.45 -7.29 -4.30
CA ASN A 94 11.52 -8.04 -3.04
C ASN A 94 11.47 -7.13 -1.80
N VAL A 95 11.95 -5.90 -1.91
CA VAL A 95 11.86 -4.91 -0.82
C VAL A 95 10.41 -4.43 -0.68
N VAL A 96 9.74 -4.13 -1.79
CA VAL A 96 8.33 -3.72 -1.75
C VAL A 96 7.48 -4.78 -1.07
N ILE A 97 7.63 -6.03 -1.49
CA ILE A 97 6.85 -7.13 -0.93
C ILE A 97 7.19 -7.37 0.55
N SER A 98 8.47 -7.38 0.89
CA SER A 98 8.92 -7.56 2.28
C SER A 98 8.36 -6.49 3.22
N GLU A 99 8.37 -5.24 2.79
CA GLU A 99 7.83 -4.14 3.59
C GLU A 99 6.31 -4.24 3.76
N ALA A 100 5.61 -4.63 2.72
CA ALA A 100 4.16 -4.83 2.79
C ALA A 100 3.81 -5.99 3.74
N VAL A 101 4.57 -7.08 3.69
CA VAL A 101 4.38 -8.23 4.58
C VAL A 101 4.61 -7.82 6.04
N LYS A 102 5.64 -7.03 6.31
CA LYS A 102 5.88 -6.51 7.67
C LYS A 102 4.72 -5.67 8.19
N LEU A 103 4.16 -4.81 7.35
CA LEU A 103 2.99 -4.02 7.74
C LEU A 103 1.80 -4.93 8.07
N ALA A 104 1.58 -5.97 7.30
CA ALA A 104 0.50 -6.92 7.55
C ALA A 104 0.73 -7.70 8.85
N GLU A 105 1.96 -8.12 9.12
CA GLU A 105 2.31 -8.79 10.37
C GLU A 105 2.07 -7.90 11.59
N ASP A 106 2.42 -6.61 11.48
CA ASP A 106 2.32 -5.66 12.58
C ASP A 106 0.88 -5.18 12.83
N LEU A 107 0.09 -5.04 11.78
CA LEU A 107 -1.20 -4.36 11.84
C LEU A 107 -2.40 -5.28 11.61
N SER A 108 -2.18 -6.51 11.19
CA SER A 108 -3.26 -7.45 10.88
C SER A 108 -2.92 -8.83 11.44
N THR A 109 -3.12 -9.90 10.67
CA THR A 109 -2.93 -11.28 11.12
C THR A 109 -1.84 -11.97 10.31
N ASP A 110 -1.37 -13.14 10.78
CA ASP A 110 -0.42 -13.96 10.03
C ASP A 110 -1.03 -14.42 8.70
N ASP A 111 -2.34 -14.69 8.68
CA ASP A 111 -3.04 -15.02 7.43
C ASP A 111 -3.01 -13.86 6.46
N SER A 112 -3.15 -12.63 6.96
CA SER A 112 -3.05 -11.42 6.13
C SER A 112 -1.65 -11.27 5.55
N ALA A 113 -0.61 -11.55 6.32
CA ALA A 113 0.76 -11.48 5.82
C ALA A 113 0.98 -12.44 4.65
N SER A 114 0.51 -13.69 4.77
CA SER A 114 0.58 -14.68 3.70
C SER A 114 -0.22 -14.26 2.47
N PHE A 115 -1.42 -13.73 2.69
CA PHE A 115 -2.30 -13.24 1.62
C PHE A 115 -1.64 -12.08 0.86
N VAL A 116 -1.11 -11.10 1.57
CA VAL A 116 -0.44 -9.94 0.98
C VAL A 116 0.77 -10.38 0.16
N ASN A 117 1.59 -11.28 0.72
CA ASN A 117 2.76 -11.80 0.02
C ASN A 117 2.37 -12.48 -1.29
N GLY A 118 1.42 -13.40 -1.26
CA GLY A 118 0.99 -14.14 -2.44
C GLY A 118 0.36 -13.23 -3.50
N THR A 119 -0.47 -12.30 -3.08
CA THR A 119 -1.13 -11.35 -3.99
C THR A 119 -0.10 -10.46 -4.69
N LEU A 120 0.86 -9.92 -3.95
CA LEU A 120 1.89 -9.05 -4.53
C LEU A 120 2.84 -9.82 -5.44
N ALA A 121 3.21 -11.05 -5.08
CA ALA A 121 4.02 -11.90 -5.95
C ALA A 121 3.31 -12.13 -7.28
N ASN A 122 2.01 -12.39 -7.25
CA ASN A 122 1.21 -12.57 -8.45
C ASN A 122 1.13 -11.28 -9.28
N ILE A 123 0.87 -10.14 -8.65
CA ILE A 123 0.83 -8.85 -9.34
C ILE A 123 2.18 -8.54 -9.99
N SER A 124 3.29 -8.77 -9.29
CA SER A 124 4.62 -8.45 -9.80
C SER A 124 4.96 -9.20 -11.08
N LYS A 125 4.35 -10.34 -11.34
CA LYS A 125 4.54 -11.10 -12.57
C LYS A 125 3.77 -10.52 -13.76
N LYS A 126 2.81 -9.65 -13.51
CA LYS A 126 1.94 -9.07 -14.54
C LYS A 126 2.41 -7.70 -15.03
N ILE A 127 3.41 -7.13 -14.36
CA ILE A 127 3.89 -5.79 -14.66
C ILE A 127 5.37 -5.74 -14.95
#